data_1863af5fb33f619413c0503a256e9f86
#
_entry.id   1863af5fb33f619413c0503a256e9f86
#
_cell.length_a   1.000
_cell.length_b   1.000
_cell.length_c   1.000
_cell.angle_alpha   90.00
_cell.angle_beta   90.00
_cell.angle_gamma   90.00
#
_symmetry.space_group_name_H-M   'P 1'
#
loop_
_entity.id
_entity.type
_entity.pdbx_description
1 polymer ?
#
loop_
_entity_poly.entity_id
_entity_poly.type
_entity_poly.pdbx_seq_one_letter_code
_entity_poly.pdbx_strand_id
1 'polypeptide(L)'
;MIKTILPGKTIGIIGGGQLGRMLAMSAKEMGYKIAVLDPSDSCCAKVFSDVFIQAEFNDFESVEKLCSACDVITFEFENIDAASLEKLEKKYNIVQSAEVLRTTQHRYYEKEFARKLDIPTVDYIYVEEDTNVEITKPYLMKTVRFGYDGKGQKKITSTEEVEPHTLLEEFVKLDKEISVVAVKDKNEVIIVAVVENEHKNNILYRSKVPTTATKDQESLAIEYTKRILSNFDYYGVLTVEFFISEGKVIFNEIAPRVHNSGHITMQSATKSQFRAHIEAICGLKVGKIDNKETTLYNILGQDLEYFIDVYKNNGGYLHLYEKEPRQDRKIGHINFYGDVILGGKHD
;
A
#
# COMPACT_ATOMS: atom_id res chain seq x y z
N MET A 1 -1.03 -5.44 24.77
CA MET A 1 -2.28 -4.69 24.38
C MET A 1 -1.87 -3.30 23.93
N ILE A 2 -2.37 -2.85 22.80
CA ILE A 2 -2.10 -1.49 22.27
C ILE A 2 -2.62 -0.42 23.23
N LYS A 3 -1.81 0.60 23.47
CA LYS A 3 -2.15 1.74 24.34
C LYS A 3 -3.11 2.70 23.61
N THR A 4 -4.12 3.21 24.30
CA THR A 4 -4.98 4.24 23.73
C THR A 4 -4.28 5.60 23.76
N ILE A 5 -4.14 6.23 22.59
CA ILE A 5 -3.53 7.55 22.37
C ILE A 5 -4.64 8.50 21.97
N LEU A 6 -4.90 9.52 22.77
CA LEU A 6 -5.97 10.50 22.53
C LEU A 6 -5.47 11.72 21.73
N PRO A 7 -6.36 12.47 21.05
CA PRO A 7 -6.02 13.74 20.42
C PRO A 7 -5.26 14.69 21.35
N GLY A 8 -4.39 15.52 20.78
CA GLY A 8 -3.42 16.35 21.51
C GLY A 8 -2.03 15.69 21.66
N LYS A 9 -1.95 14.36 21.48
CA LYS A 9 -0.71 13.58 21.46
C LYS A 9 -0.03 13.63 20.08
N THR A 10 1.20 13.14 20.00
CA THR A 10 2.03 13.23 18.79
C THR A 10 2.13 11.86 18.08
N ILE A 11 1.82 11.85 16.79
CA ILE A 11 2.03 10.71 15.90
C ILE A 11 3.29 10.98 15.07
N GLY A 12 4.24 10.05 15.07
CA GLY A 12 5.40 10.07 14.20
C GLY A 12 5.12 9.29 12.91
N ILE A 13 5.50 9.86 11.77
CA ILE A 13 5.36 9.24 10.46
C ILE A 13 6.74 9.14 9.83
N ILE A 14 7.20 7.91 9.54
CA ILE A 14 8.40 7.66 8.76
C ILE A 14 7.99 7.64 7.29
N GLY A 15 8.51 8.59 6.51
CA GLY A 15 8.14 8.85 5.13
C GLY A 15 7.15 10.00 4.98
N GLY A 16 7.50 10.94 4.11
CA GLY A 16 6.77 12.18 3.85
C GLY A 16 6.15 12.25 2.45
N GLY A 17 5.94 11.13 1.77
CA GLY A 17 5.29 11.07 0.47
C GLY A 17 3.79 11.34 0.52
N GLN A 18 3.07 11.01 -0.56
CA GLN A 18 1.63 11.28 -0.64
C GLN A 18 0.82 10.51 0.43
N LEU A 19 1.23 9.29 0.78
CA LEU A 19 0.55 8.51 1.80
C LEU A 19 0.75 9.14 3.18
N GLY A 20 1.99 9.52 3.50
CA GLY A 20 2.33 10.27 4.71
C GLY A 20 1.59 11.60 4.82
N ARG A 21 1.46 12.34 3.69
CA ARG A 21 0.63 13.57 3.62
C ARG A 21 -0.81 13.30 4.04
N MET A 22 -1.45 12.29 3.45
CA MET A 22 -2.86 11.99 3.73
C MET A 22 -3.07 11.42 5.14
N LEU A 23 -2.09 10.66 5.68
CA LEU A 23 -2.08 10.26 7.08
C LEU A 23 -2.00 11.49 7.99
N ALA A 24 -1.07 12.41 7.72
CA ALA A 24 -0.91 13.64 8.49
C ALA A 24 -2.18 14.51 8.46
N MET A 25 -2.78 14.71 7.28
CA MET A 25 -4.05 15.43 7.13
C MET A 25 -5.15 14.82 8.00
N SER A 26 -5.33 13.49 7.91
CA SER A 26 -6.36 12.78 8.67
C SER A 26 -6.12 12.86 10.19
N ALA A 27 -4.87 12.76 10.62
CA ALA A 27 -4.51 12.89 12.03
C ALA A 27 -4.69 14.32 12.55
N LYS A 28 -4.35 15.33 11.75
CA LYS A 28 -4.59 16.76 12.08
C LYS A 28 -6.08 17.06 12.24
N GLU A 29 -6.92 16.54 11.34
CA GLU A 29 -8.38 16.65 11.45
C GLU A 29 -8.91 16.09 12.78
N MET A 30 -8.25 15.04 13.30
CA MET A 30 -8.57 14.46 14.60
C MET A 30 -7.96 15.22 15.80
N GLY A 31 -7.14 16.24 15.58
CA GLY A 31 -6.48 17.03 16.62
C GLY A 31 -5.18 16.45 17.16
N TYR A 32 -4.51 15.53 16.42
CA TYR A 32 -3.17 15.07 16.77
C TYR A 32 -2.08 16.05 16.31
N LYS A 33 -0.95 16.04 16.99
CA LYS A 33 0.31 16.62 16.50
C LYS A 33 1.03 15.61 15.62
N ILE A 34 1.78 16.11 14.65
CA ILE A 34 2.47 15.27 13.65
C ILE A 34 3.96 15.60 13.63
N ALA A 35 4.78 14.56 13.74
CA ALA A 35 6.19 14.62 13.43
C ALA A 35 6.45 13.75 12.19
N VAL A 36 7.22 14.26 11.22
CA VAL A 36 7.56 13.55 9.98
C VAL A 36 9.06 13.44 9.86
N LEU A 37 9.56 12.27 9.43
CA LEU A 37 10.94 12.06 9.01
C LEU A 37 10.96 11.70 7.53
N ASP A 38 11.73 12.43 6.73
CA ASP A 38 11.91 12.19 5.30
C ASP A 38 13.24 12.80 4.83
N PRO A 39 13.98 12.16 3.89
CA PRO A 39 15.22 12.72 3.36
C PRO A 39 15.01 14.00 2.52
N SER A 40 13.82 14.18 1.93
CA SER A 40 13.51 15.32 1.10
C SER A 40 12.88 16.45 1.91
N ASP A 41 13.55 17.61 1.92
CA ASP A 41 13.00 18.83 2.52
C ASP A 41 11.72 19.33 1.80
N SER A 42 11.48 18.88 0.58
CA SER A 42 10.28 19.18 -0.23
C SER A 42 9.26 18.05 -0.24
N CYS A 43 9.26 17.16 0.75
CA CYS A 43 8.30 16.07 0.82
C CYS A 43 6.87 16.60 1.09
N CYS A 44 5.86 15.91 0.51
CA CYS A 44 4.48 16.40 0.52
C CYS A 44 3.84 16.46 1.91
N ALA A 45 4.31 15.69 2.88
CA ALA A 45 3.74 15.65 4.24
C ALA A 45 4.29 16.78 5.13
N LYS A 46 5.42 17.40 4.77
CA LYS A 46 6.08 18.43 5.60
C LYS A 46 5.15 19.56 5.98
N VAL A 47 4.31 20.03 5.06
CA VAL A 47 3.37 21.14 5.30
C VAL A 47 2.31 20.85 6.36
N PHE A 48 2.09 19.57 6.70
CA PHE A 48 1.16 19.13 7.75
C PHE A 48 1.86 18.72 9.05
N SER A 49 3.20 18.78 9.09
CA SER A 49 3.97 18.40 10.27
C SER A 49 4.14 19.59 11.25
N ASP A 50 4.09 19.30 12.55
CA ASP A 50 4.49 20.23 13.62
C ASP A 50 5.99 20.16 13.85
N VAL A 51 6.59 18.99 13.57
CA VAL A 51 8.03 18.72 13.65
C VAL A 51 8.45 17.98 12.38
N PHE A 52 9.51 18.46 11.74
CA PHE A 52 10.10 17.81 10.57
C PHE A 52 11.56 17.46 10.88
N ILE A 53 11.93 16.20 10.60
CA ILE A 53 13.30 15.70 10.73
C ILE A 53 13.75 15.31 9.32
N GLN A 54 14.72 16.04 8.80
CA GLN A 54 15.32 15.70 7.52
C GLN A 54 16.44 14.70 7.74
N ALA A 55 16.22 13.45 7.35
CA ALA A 55 17.19 12.36 7.49
C ALA A 55 16.84 11.18 6.58
N GLU A 56 17.85 10.36 6.27
CA GLU A 56 17.66 9.11 5.57
C GLU A 56 16.92 8.09 6.44
N PHE A 57 16.18 7.19 5.81
CA PHE A 57 15.35 6.19 6.51
C PHE A 57 16.15 5.10 7.25
N ASN A 58 17.44 4.96 6.92
CA ASN A 58 18.39 4.08 7.58
C ASN A 58 19.28 4.79 8.62
N ASP A 59 19.08 6.09 8.83
CA ASP A 59 19.73 6.85 9.91
C ASP A 59 19.06 6.50 11.26
N PHE A 60 19.66 5.53 11.95
CA PHE A 60 19.11 5.01 13.21
C PHE A 60 18.90 6.10 14.27
N GLU A 61 19.86 7.03 14.43
CA GLU A 61 19.78 8.09 15.44
C GLU A 61 18.63 9.06 15.17
N SER A 62 18.43 9.42 13.91
CA SER A 62 17.33 10.30 13.51
C SER A 62 15.97 9.62 13.63
N VAL A 63 15.87 8.32 13.28
CA VAL A 63 14.64 7.53 13.48
C VAL A 63 14.35 7.36 14.98
N GLU A 64 15.38 7.08 15.82
CA GLU A 64 15.20 7.00 17.28
C GLU A 64 14.78 8.35 17.87
N LYS A 65 15.32 9.46 17.37
CA LYS A 65 14.90 10.82 17.76
C LYS A 65 13.42 11.06 17.45
N LEU A 66 12.94 10.66 16.27
CA LEU A 66 11.51 10.71 15.93
C LEU A 66 10.70 9.87 16.92
N CYS A 67 11.10 8.62 17.15
CA CYS A 67 10.41 7.70 18.05
C CYS A 67 10.30 8.25 19.47
N SER A 68 11.38 8.85 19.98
CA SER A 68 11.43 9.39 21.35
C SER A 68 10.55 10.63 21.55
N ALA A 69 10.26 11.37 20.47
CA ALA A 69 9.44 12.59 20.49
C ALA A 69 7.94 12.31 20.28
N CYS A 70 7.54 11.06 20.01
CA CYS A 70 6.19 10.71 19.61
C CYS A 70 5.54 9.69 20.56
N ASP A 71 4.20 9.72 20.66
CA ASP A 71 3.42 8.79 21.47
C ASP A 71 3.13 7.46 20.73
N VAL A 72 3.12 7.49 19.39
CA VAL A 72 2.99 6.33 18.51
C VAL A 72 3.69 6.62 17.18
N ILE A 73 4.25 5.59 16.56
CA ILE A 73 4.96 5.67 15.28
C ILE A 73 4.24 4.82 14.23
N THR A 74 4.17 5.35 13.03
CA THR A 74 3.74 4.66 11.81
C THR A 74 4.68 4.99 10.65
N PHE A 75 4.54 4.26 9.54
CA PHE A 75 5.30 4.51 8.31
C PHE A 75 4.38 4.50 7.08
N GLU A 76 4.80 5.23 6.05
CA GLU A 76 4.03 5.33 4.80
C GLU A 76 4.54 4.41 3.69
N PHE A 77 5.70 3.78 3.88
CA PHE A 77 6.30 2.88 2.89
C PHE A 77 7.12 1.79 3.59
N GLU A 78 7.37 0.70 2.88
CA GLU A 78 7.95 -0.53 3.44
C GLU A 78 9.48 -0.58 3.42
N ASN A 79 10.18 0.30 2.69
CA ASN A 79 11.65 0.22 2.55
C ASN A 79 12.40 0.90 3.70
N ILE A 80 12.05 0.54 4.93
CA ILE A 80 12.71 0.95 6.18
C ILE A 80 13.60 -0.20 6.64
N ASP A 81 14.71 0.08 7.32
CA ASP A 81 15.53 -0.97 7.89
C ASP A 81 14.79 -1.74 9.00
N ALA A 82 14.35 -2.95 8.68
CA ALA A 82 13.62 -3.80 9.62
C ALA A 82 14.43 -4.20 10.85
N ALA A 83 15.77 -4.25 10.75
CA ALA A 83 16.63 -4.57 11.91
C ALA A 83 16.72 -3.39 12.90
N SER A 84 16.74 -2.17 12.39
CA SER A 84 16.62 -0.95 13.19
C SER A 84 15.25 -0.85 13.85
N LEU A 85 14.18 -1.10 13.08
CA LEU A 85 12.83 -1.06 13.61
C LEU A 85 12.61 -2.07 14.74
N GLU A 86 13.17 -3.29 14.63
CA GLU A 86 13.10 -4.32 15.69
C GLU A 86 13.74 -3.88 17.01
N LYS A 87 14.81 -3.09 16.95
CA LYS A 87 15.42 -2.53 18.16
C LYS A 87 14.56 -1.45 18.78
N LEU A 88 13.94 -0.62 17.93
CA LEU A 88 13.14 0.51 18.36
C LEU A 88 11.76 0.11 18.89
N GLU A 89 11.10 -0.91 18.30
CA GLU A 89 9.80 -1.40 18.79
C GLU A 89 9.84 -1.97 20.21
N LYS A 90 11.02 -2.38 20.70
CA LYS A 90 11.25 -2.80 22.10
C LYS A 90 11.22 -1.64 23.10
N LYS A 91 11.41 -0.40 22.64
CA LYS A 91 11.51 0.80 23.48
C LYS A 91 10.35 1.76 23.25
N TYR A 92 9.84 1.83 22.03
CA TYR A 92 8.89 2.82 21.59
C TYR A 92 7.61 2.18 21.05
N ASN A 93 6.53 2.92 21.02
CA ASN A 93 5.23 2.44 20.57
C ASN A 93 5.16 2.42 19.04
N ILE A 94 5.74 1.39 18.43
CA ILE A 94 5.67 1.09 17.01
C ILE A 94 4.74 -0.10 16.86
N VAL A 95 3.57 0.11 16.27
CA VAL A 95 2.47 -0.87 16.26
C VAL A 95 2.36 -1.66 14.96
N GLN A 96 3.22 -1.35 14.00
CA GLN A 96 3.42 -2.09 12.76
C GLN A 96 4.78 -2.81 12.89
N SER A 97 4.78 -4.09 13.24
CA SER A 97 5.99 -4.80 13.67
C SER A 97 7.09 -4.91 12.59
N ALA A 98 8.33 -5.03 13.03
CA ALA A 98 9.47 -5.30 12.14
C ALA A 98 9.34 -6.65 11.42
N GLU A 99 8.63 -7.63 12.00
CA GLU A 99 8.34 -8.93 11.39
C GLU A 99 7.55 -8.77 10.08
N VAL A 100 6.52 -7.92 10.10
CA VAL A 100 5.72 -7.62 8.90
C VAL A 100 6.62 -7.05 7.80
N LEU A 101 7.49 -6.09 8.14
CA LEU A 101 8.41 -5.51 7.15
C LEU A 101 9.37 -6.56 6.57
N ARG A 102 9.97 -7.42 7.41
CA ARG A 102 10.85 -8.50 6.92
C ARG A 102 10.16 -9.42 5.94
N THR A 103 8.91 -9.76 6.22
CA THR A 103 8.11 -10.63 5.38
C THR A 103 7.79 -9.95 4.05
N THR A 104 7.28 -8.72 4.08
CA THR A 104 6.78 -8.03 2.88
C THR A 104 7.86 -7.36 2.03
N GLN A 105 9.03 -7.07 2.60
CA GLN A 105 10.17 -6.52 1.86
C GLN A 105 10.84 -7.54 0.93
N HIS A 106 10.48 -8.82 1.00
CA HIS A 106 11.13 -9.89 0.24
C HIS A 106 10.10 -10.80 -0.40
N ARG A 107 9.92 -10.71 -1.70
CA ARG A 107 8.87 -11.43 -2.46
C ARG A 107 8.83 -12.93 -2.20
N TYR A 108 9.99 -13.58 -2.04
CA TYR A 108 10.03 -15.00 -1.72
C TYR A 108 9.46 -15.28 -0.32
N TYR A 109 9.87 -14.53 0.71
CA TYR A 109 9.37 -14.74 2.08
C TYR A 109 7.88 -14.40 2.19
N GLU A 110 7.42 -13.41 1.46
CA GLU A 110 6.03 -13.01 1.39
C GLU A 110 5.15 -14.13 0.78
N LYS A 111 5.61 -14.75 -0.32
CA LYS A 111 4.89 -15.88 -0.93
C LYS A 111 4.95 -17.14 -0.07
N GLU A 112 6.09 -17.44 0.54
CA GLU A 112 6.19 -18.56 1.49
C GLU A 112 5.30 -18.34 2.71
N PHE A 113 5.15 -17.10 3.19
CA PHE A 113 4.21 -16.77 4.25
C PHE A 113 2.75 -17.03 3.81
N ALA A 114 2.38 -16.59 2.62
CA ALA A 114 1.04 -16.87 2.07
C ALA A 114 0.79 -18.39 1.94
N ARG A 115 1.75 -19.15 1.41
CA ARG A 115 1.66 -20.62 1.29
C ARG A 115 1.51 -21.33 2.63
N LYS A 116 2.23 -20.90 3.65
CA LYS A 116 2.09 -21.43 5.04
C LYS A 116 0.70 -21.21 5.63
N LEU A 117 -0.02 -20.24 5.10
CA LEU A 117 -1.41 -19.95 5.46
C LEU A 117 -2.43 -20.60 4.52
N ASP A 118 -2.03 -21.54 3.67
CA ASP A 118 -2.87 -22.20 2.67
C ASP A 118 -3.55 -21.20 1.72
N ILE A 119 -2.83 -20.12 1.34
CA ILE A 119 -3.30 -19.11 0.40
C ILE A 119 -2.63 -19.37 -0.95
N PRO A 120 -3.39 -19.59 -2.05
CA PRO A 120 -2.84 -19.85 -3.36
C PRO A 120 -1.98 -18.69 -3.87
N THR A 121 -0.81 -19.02 -4.41
CA THR A 121 0.10 -18.08 -5.10
C THR A 121 0.27 -18.54 -6.55
N VAL A 122 0.78 -17.68 -7.44
CA VAL A 122 1.34 -18.14 -8.71
C VAL A 122 2.47 -19.12 -8.42
N ASP A 123 2.73 -20.04 -9.34
CA ASP A 123 3.91 -20.91 -9.25
C ASP A 123 5.17 -20.09 -9.50
N TYR A 124 6.20 -20.34 -8.70
CA TYR A 124 7.45 -19.58 -8.78
C TYR A 124 8.67 -20.43 -8.46
N ILE A 125 9.81 -19.95 -8.93
CA ILE A 125 11.15 -20.47 -8.61
C ILE A 125 11.93 -19.33 -7.97
N TYR A 126 12.47 -19.54 -6.79
CA TYR A 126 13.43 -18.62 -6.20
C TYR A 126 14.83 -18.98 -6.67
N VAL A 127 15.51 -18.02 -7.31
CA VAL A 127 16.85 -18.19 -7.85
C VAL A 127 17.86 -17.64 -6.85
N GLU A 128 18.57 -18.53 -6.18
CA GLU A 128 19.76 -18.21 -5.38
C GLU A 128 21.02 -18.23 -6.26
N GLU A 129 22.17 -17.87 -5.70
CA GLU A 129 23.42 -17.72 -6.47
C GLU A 129 23.84 -19.01 -7.21
N ASP A 130 23.59 -20.17 -6.58
CA ASP A 130 23.96 -21.49 -7.11
C ASP A 130 22.76 -22.26 -7.72
N THR A 131 21.61 -21.61 -7.92
CA THR A 131 20.41 -22.27 -8.43
C THR A 131 20.53 -22.50 -9.94
N ASN A 132 20.56 -23.75 -10.36
CA ASN A 132 20.51 -24.09 -11.78
C ASN A 132 19.04 -24.20 -12.23
N VAL A 133 18.60 -23.29 -13.09
CA VAL A 133 17.24 -23.24 -13.63
C VAL A 133 17.26 -23.37 -15.14
N GLU A 134 16.52 -24.34 -15.67
CA GLU A 134 16.28 -24.46 -17.12
C GLU A 134 14.96 -23.76 -17.46
N ILE A 135 15.01 -22.79 -18.37
CA ILE A 135 13.84 -22.03 -18.83
C ILE A 135 13.25 -22.73 -20.04
N THR A 136 12.14 -23.43 -19.85
CA THR A 136 11.39 -24.15 -20.91
C THR A 136 10.14 -23.40 -21.38
N LYS A 137 9.74 -22.35 -20.67
CA LYS A 137 8.60 -21.47 -20.99
C LYS A 137 8.88 -20.05 -20.51
N PRO A 138 8.15 -19.02 -20.97
CA PRO A 138 8.34 -17.67 -20.47
C PRO A 138 8.02 -17.54 -18.99
N TYR A 139 8.83 -16.77 -18.25
CA TYR A 139 8.62 -16.38 -16.86
C TYR A 139 8.66 -14.86 -16.72
N LEU A 140 7.99 -14.36 -15.69
CA LEU A 140 8.17 -12.99 -15.20
C LEU A 140 9.22 -13.01 -14.09
N MET A 141 10.46 -12.60 -14.42
CA MET A 141 11.53 -12.45 -13.47
C MET A 141 11.33 -11.15 -12.67
N LYS A 142 11.36 -11.24 -11.36
CA LYS A 142 11.20 -10.11 -10.44
C LYS A 142 12.38 -10.04 -9.48
N THR A 143 12.91 -8.82 -9.21
CA THR A 143 13.82 -8.62 -8.09
C THR A 143 13.11 -8.97 -6.79
N VAL A 144 13.79 -9.63 -5.87
CA VAL A 144 13.17 -10.04 -4.60
C VAL A 144 12.93 -8.88 -3.64
N ARG A 145 13.62 -7.74 -3.85
CA ARG A 145 13.50 -6.52 -3.04
C ARG A 145 13.39 -5.28 -3.92
N PHE A 146 12.83 -4.19 -3.38
CA PHE A 146 12.78 -2.86 -3.98
C PHE A 146 12.03 -2.73 -5.31
N GLY A 147 11.25 -3.73 -5.71
CA GLY A 147 10.40 -3.65 -6.89
C GLY A 147 9.06 -2.95 -6.56
N TYR A 148 8.65 -2.00 -7.41
CA TYR A 148 7.36 -1.30 -7.31
C TYR A 148 6.92 -0.74 -8.67
N ASP A 149 5.61 -0.56 -8.90
CA ASP A 149 5.05 0.04 -10.13
C ASP A 149 5.68 -0.54 -11.43
N GLY A 150 5.86 -1.88 -11.50
CA GLY A 150 6.47 -2.57 -12.63
C GLY A 150 8.00 -2.48 -12.73
N LYS A 151 8.67 -1.73 -11.83
CA LYS A 151 10.13 -1.70 -11.77
C LYS A 151 10.68 -2.95 -11.11
N GLY A 152 11.84 -3.40 -11.60
CA GLY A 152 12.47 -4.63 -11.12
C GLY A 152 11.79 -5.90 -11.61
N GLN A 153 11.05 -5.85 -12.75
CA GLN A 153 10.50 -7.04 -13.40
C GLN A 153 10.81 -7.06 -14.90
N LYS A 154 11.05 -8.25 -15.43
CA LYS A 154 11.40 -8.49 -16.83
C LYS A 154 10.81 -9.83 -17.26
N LYS A 155 10.19 -9.88 -18.45
CA LYS A 155 9.85 -11.15 -19.09
C LYS A 155 11.12 -11.79 -19.62
N ILE A 156 11.35 -13.05 -19.27
CA ILE A 156 12.46 -13.87 -19.76
C ILE A 156 11.95 -15.07 -20.52
N THR A 157 12.72 -15.54 -21.47
CA THR A 157 12.39 -16.67 -22.36
C THR A 157 13.53 -17.68 -22.52
N SER A 158 14.71 -17.37 -21.98
CA SER A 158 15.87 -18.26 -22.03
C SER A 158 16.61 -18.32 -20.70
N THR A 159 17.39 -19.37 -20.49
CA THR A 159 18.17 -19.62 -19.27
C THR A 159 19.25 -18.55 -19.07
N GLU A 160 19.83 -18.03 -20.14
CA GLU A 160 20.89 -17.01 -20.09
C GLU A 160 20.40 -15.65 -19.57
N GLU A 161 19.08 -15.42 -19.54
CA GLU A 161 18.47 -14.21 -19.01
C GLU A 161 18.23 -14.26 -17.50
N VAL A 162 18.43 -15.42 -16.85
CA VAL A 162 18.18 -15.62 -15.42
C VAL A 162 19.25 -14.91 -14.60
N GLU A 163 18.82 -14.10 -13.68
CA GLU A 163 19.69 -13.38 -12.73
C GLU A 163 19.57 -14.00 -11.33
N PRO A 164 20.66 -14.10 -10.56
CA PRO A 164 20.59 -14.55 -9.17
C PRO A 164 19.80 -13.55 -8.29
N HIS A 165 19.34 -14.04 -7.15
CA HIS A 165 18.53 -13.27 -6.20
C HIS A 165 17.25 -12.68 -6.81
N THR A 166 16.62 -13.46 -7.70
CA THR A 166 15.34 -13.12 -8.35
C THR A 166 14.28 -14.18 -8.09
N LEU A 167 13.04 -13.80 -8.33
CA LEU A 167 11.88 -14.69 -8.29
C LEU A 167 11.32 -14.83 -9.71
N LEU A 168 11.29 -16.04 -10.23
CA LEU A 168 10.67 -16.34 -11.53
C LEU A 168 9.23 -16.77 -11.29
N GLU A 169 8.28 -15.96 -11.69
CA GLU A 169 6.85 -16.25 -11.58
C GLU A 169 6.30 -16.73 -12.93
N GLU A 170 5.46 -17.75 -12.90
CA GLU A 170 4.72 -18.18 -14.08
C GLU A 170 3.70 -17.11 -14.48
N PHE A 171 3.51 -16.94 -15.80
CA PHE A 171 2.44 -16.10 -16.29
C PHE A 171 1.08 -16.75 -16.01
N VAL A 172 0.19 -15.99 -15.42
CA VAL A 172 -1.22 -16.35 -15.27
C VAL A 172 -2.06 -15.54 -16.23
N LYS A 173 -3.14 -16.13 -16.72
CA LYS A 173 -4.15 -15.37 -17.48
C LYS A 173 -4.89 -14.47 -16.50
N LEU A 174 -4.58 -13.19 -16.56
CA LEU A 174 -5.19 -12.21 -15.68
C LEU A 174 -6.59 -11.84 -16.15
N ASP A 175 -7.62 -12.20 -15.38
CA ASP A 175 -8.99 -11.77 -15.63
C ASP A 175 -9.26 -10.42 -14.94
N LYS A 176 -8.80 -10.26 -13.69
CA LYS A 176 -8.92 -9.03 -12.87
C LYS A 176 -7.81 -8.94 -11.83
N GLU A 177 -7.59 -7.71 -11.36
CA GLU A 177 -6.81 -7.44 -10.14
C GLU A 177 -7.72 -6.80 -9.10
N ILE A 178 -7.68 -7.31 -7.87
CA ILE A 178 -8.40 -6.73 -6.75
C ILE A 178 -7.48 -6.51 -5.56
N SER A 179 -7.72 -5.44 -4.81
CA SER A 179 -7.07 -5.18 -3.53
C SER A 179 -8.09 -5.24 -2.40
N VAL A 180 -7.76 -5.94 -1.33
CA VAL A 180 -8.52 -5.87 -0.08
C VAL A 180 -7.80 -4.94 0.87
N VAL A 181 -8.35 -3.75 1.06
CA VAL A 181 -7.88 -2.79 2.05
C VAL A 181 -8.52 -3.13 3.37
N ALA A 182 -7.73 -3.57 4.34
CA ALA A 182 -8.20 -3.97 5.66
C ALA A 182 -7.51 -3.18 6.77
N VAL A 183 -8.14 -3.04 7.91
CA VAL A 183 -7.56 -2.42 9.11
C VAL A 183 -7.75 -3.36 10.29
N LYS A 184 -6.70 -3.54 11.08
CA LYS A 184 -6.77 -4.27 12.35
C LYS A 184 -6.70 -3.27 13.49
N ASP A 185 -7.78 -3.19 14.26
CA ASP A 185 -7.80 -2.48 15.53
C ASP A 185 -7.59 -3.46 16.70
N LYS A 186 -7.67 -2.98 17.92
CA LYS A 186 -7.47 -3.82 19.11
C LYS A 186 -8.49 -4.94 19.29
N ASN A 187 -9.60 -4.91 18.57
CA ASN A 187 -10.71 -5.83 18.75
C ASN A 187 -10.85 -6.82 17.58
N GLU A 188 -10.68 -6.34 16.35
CA GLU A 188 -11.02 -7.11 15.16
C GLU A 188 -10.31 -6.60 13.89
N VAL A 189 -10.43 -7.39 12.82
CA VAL A 189 -10.05 -6.99 11.46
C VAL A 189 -11.30 -6.52 10.72
N ILE A 190 -11.29 -5.26 10.29
CA ILE A 190 -12.37 -4.61 9.56
C ILE A 190 -11.95 -4.43 8.11
N ILE A 191 -12.82 -4.74 7.16
CA ILE A 191 -12.59 -4.47 5.74
C ILE A 191 -12.98 -3.02 5.47
N VAL A 192 -12.02 -2.24 4.98
CA VAL A 192 -12.25 -0.86 4.58
C VAL A 192 -12.88 -0.81 3.20
N ALA A 193 -12.31 -1.54 2.24
CA ALA A 193 -12.88 -1.70 0.91
C ALA A 193 -12.29 -2.93 0.20
N VAL A 194 -13.05 -3.51 -0.74
CA VAL A 194 -12.54 -4.37 -1.80
C VAL A 194 -12.57 -3.55 -3.08
N VAL A 195 -11.42 -3.41 -3.74
CA VAL A 195 -11.20 -2.47 -4.83
C VAL A 195 -10.76 -3.24 -6.07
N GLU A 196 -11.41 -3.04 -7.20
CA GLU A 196 -10.94 -3.54 -8.48
C GLU A 196 -9.97 -2.53 -9.10
N ASN A 197 -8.83 -3.01 -9.59
CA ASN A 197 -7.73 -2.20 -10.10
C ASN A 197 -7.50 -2.46 -11.59
N GLU A 198 -7.20 -1.40 -12.30
CA GLU A 198 -6.77 -1.43 -13.69
C GLU A 198 -5.42 -0.74 -13.80
N HIS A 199 -4.44 -1.46 -14.36
CA HIS A 199 -3.09 -0.96 -14.60
C HIS A 199 -2.90 -0.61 -16.07
N LYS A 200 -2.21 0.52 -16.33
CA LYS A 200 -1.69 0.88 -17.66
C LYS A 200 -0.18 1.02 -17.55
N ASN A 201 0.57 0.32 -18.39
CA ASN A 201 2.03 0.28 -18.36
C ASN A 201 2.59 -0.10 -16.96
N ASN A 202 1.95 -1.06 -16.28
CA ASN A 202 2.25 -1.51 -14.92
C ASN A 202 2.07 -0.46 -13.81
N ILE A 203 1.44 0.68 -14.12
CA ILE A 203 1.11 1.71 -13.13
C ILE A 203 -0.39 1.67 -12.88
N LEU A 204 -0.82 1.68 -11.63
CA LEU A 204 -2.23 1.74 -11.27
C LEU A 204 -2.85 3.02 -11.86
N TYR A 205 -3.79 2.84 -12.79
CA TYR A 205 -4.45 3.91 -13.52
C TYR A 205 -5.84 4.21 -12.97
N ARG A 206 -6.68 3.17 -12.85
CA ARG A 206 -8.06 3.29 -12.39
C ARG A 206 -8.35 2.30 -11.29
N SER A 207 -9.17 2.71 -10.34
CA SER A 207 -9.73 1.82 -9.32
C SER A 207 -11.22 2.05 -9.18
N LYS A 208 -11.99 1.02 -8.83
CA LYS A 208 -13.43 1.15 -8.60
C LYS A 208 -13.94 0.28 -7.45
N VAL A 209 -15.01 0.77 -6.84
CA VAL A 209 -15.83 0.10 -5.84
C VAL A 209 -17.29 0.30 -6.25
N PRO A 210 -18.16 -0.75 -6.25
CA PRO A 210 -17.85 -2.16 -6.00
C PRO A 210 -17.03 -2.79 -7.13
N THR A 211 -16.44 -3.94 -6.85
CA THR A 211 -15.74 -4.73 -7.89
C THR A 211 -16.75 -5.44 -8.80
N THR A 212 -16.27 -5.94 -9.94
CA THR A 212 -17.04 -6.87 -10.80
C THR A 212 -16.67 -8.34 -10.54
N ALA A 213 -15.85 -8.59 -9.51
CA ALA A 213 -15.60 -9.94 -9.02
C ALA A 213 -16.89 -10.57 -8.47
N THR A 214 -16.98 -11.90 -8.49
CA THR A 214 -18.12 -12.58 -7.88
C THR A 214 -18.07 -12.42 -6.36
N LYS A 215 -19.22 -12.56 -5.69
CA LYS A 215 -19.31 -12.52 -4.22
C LYS A 215 -18.43 -13.58 -3.55
N ASP A 216 -18.29 -14.74 -4.17
CA ASP A 216 -17.45 -15.84 -3.65
C ASP A 216 -15.96 -15.46 -3.75
N GLN A 217 -15.54 -14.83 -4.86
CA GLN A 217 -14.18 -14.35 -5.03
C GLN A 217 -13.84 -13.23 -4.02
N GLU A 218 -14.75 -12.26 -3.84
CA GLU A 218 -14.56 -11.22 -2.83
C GLU A 218 -14.49 -11.80 -1.41
N SER A 219 -15.41 -12.72 -1.09
CA SER A 219 -15.44 -13.36 0.23
C SER A 219 -14.15 -14.13 0.51
N LEU A 220 -13.62 -14.84 -0.48
CA LEU A 220 -12.38 -15.60 -0.36
C LEU A 220 -11.16 -14.67 -0.20
N ALA A 221 -11.07 -13.58 -0.98
CA ALA A 221 -10.02 -12.58 -0.84
C ALA A 221 -10.05 -11.92 0.55
N ILE A 222 -11.24 -11.63 1.07
CA ILE A 222 -11.44 -11.10 2.43
C ILE A 222 -10.98 -12.12 3.47
N GLU A 223 -11.33 -13.38 3.32
CA GLU A 223 -10.91 -14.45 4.24
C GLU A 223 -9.38 -14.57 4.27
N TYR A 224 -8.73 -14.61 3.11
CA TYR A 224 -7.27 -14.65 3.00
C TYR A 224 -6.62 -13.44 3.67
N THR A 225 -7.14 -12.25 3.42
CA THR A 225 -6.64 -11.02 4.05
C THR A 225 -6.77 -11.05 5.57
N LYS A 226 -7.90 -11.52 6.10
CA LYS A 226 -8.09 -11.67 7.55
C LYS A 226 -7.13 -12.71 8.13
N ARG A 227 -6.89 -13.81 7.42
CA ARG A 227 -5.94 -14.85 7.81
C ARG A 227 -4.51 -14.30 7.89
N ILE A 228 -4.09 -13.52 6.90
CA ILE A 228 -2.79 -12.81 6.89
C ILE A 228 -2.68 -11.87 8.09
N LEU A 229 -3.62 -10.95 8.27
CA LEU A 229 -3.58 -9.96 9.36
C LEU A 229 -3.65 -10.58 10.76
N SER A 230 -4.32 -11.72 10.90
CA SER A 230 -4.43 -12.40 12.19
C SER A 230 -3.10 -13.07 12.61
N ASN A 231 -2.20 -13.33 11.66
CA ASN A 231 -0.90 -13.95 11.90
C ASN A 231 0.23 -12.94 12.11
N PHE A 232 -0.06 -11.63 12.10
CA PHE A 232 0.90 -10.59 12.43
C PHE A 232 0.53 -9.86 13.73
N ASP A 233 1.53 -9.53 14.54
CA ASP A 233 1.39 -8.51 15.59
C ASP A 233 1.43 -7.14 14.94
N TYR A 234 0.26 -6.67 14.55
CA TYR A 234 0.09 -5.51 13.68
C TYR A 234 -1.19 -4.76 14.04
N TYR A 235 -1.12 -3.44 14.07
CA TYR A 235 -2.29 -2.55 14.13
C TYR A 235 -2.17 -1.48 13.06
N GLY A 236 -3.28 -1.16 12.40
CA GLY A 236 -3.33 -0.23 11.29
C GLY A 236 -3.87 -0.85 10.02
N VAL A 237 -3.78 -0.13 8.92
CA VAL A 237 -4.19 -0.58 7.59
C VAL A 237 -3.10 -1.42 6.95
N LEU A 238 -3.51 -2.54 6.39
CA LEU A 238 -2.72 -3.40 5.51
C LEU A 238 -3.58 -3.71 4.28
N THR A 239 -2.95 -3.74 3.13
CA THR A 239 -3.63 -4.09 1.88
C THR A 239 -3.03 -5.35 1.29
N VAL A 240 -3.88 -6.26 0.83
CA VAL A 240 -3.46 -7.45 0.09
C VAL A 240 -3.97 -7.37 -1.33
N GLU A 241 -3.09 -7.58 -2.28
CA GLU A 241 -3.42 -7.64 -3.70
C GLU A 241 -3.59 -9.08 -4.16
N PHE A 242 -4.62 -9.30 -4.96
CA PHE A 242 -4.96 -10.60 -5.53
C PHE A 242 -5.19 -10.48 -7.03
N PHE A 243 -4.75 -11.50 -7.75
CA PHE A 243 -5.17 -11.79 -9.11
C PHE A 243 -6.41 -12.68 -9.09
N ILE A 244 -7.35 -12.39 -9.98
CA ILE A 244 -8.40 -13.34 -10.34
C ILE A 244 -8.01 -13.92 -11.70
N SER A 245 -7.82 -15.24 -11.74
CA SER A 245 -7.38 -15.97 -12.92
C SER A 245 -8.16 -17.28 -13.00
N GLU A 246 -8.86 -17.48 -14.12
CA GLU A 246 -9.65 -18.69 -14.37
C GLU A 246 -10.60 -19.05 -13.20
N GLY A 247 -11.22 -18.01 -12.65
CA GLY A 247 -12.14 -18.14 -11.51
C GLY A 247 -11.49 -18.26 -10.13
N LYS A 248 -10.17 -18.42 -10.03
CA LYS A 248 -9.42 -18.56 -8.78
C LYS A 248 -8.96 -17.20 -8.25
N VAL A 249 -8.88 -17.09 -6.94
CA VAL A 249 -8.26 -15.95 -6.23
C VAL A 249 -6.84 -16.34 -5.86
N ILE A 250 -5.86 -15.62 -6.40
CA ILE A 250 -4.42 -15.91 -6.28
C ILE A 250 -3.75 -14.72 -5.61
N PHE A 251 -3.01 -14.96 -4.55
CA PHE A 251 -2.23 -13.95 -3.85
C PHE A 251 -1.14 -13.35 -4.74
N ASN A 252 -1.03 -12.01 -4.74
CA ASN A 252 0.04 -11.29 -5.41
C ASN A 252 1.06 -10.73 -4.40
N GLU A 253 0.67 -9.70 -3.62
CA GLU A 253 1.57 -9.03 -2.67
C GLU A 253 0.83 -8.40 -1.49
N ILE A 254 1.57 -8.06 -0.43
CA ILE A 254 1.09 -7.34 0.76
C ILE A 254 1.74 -5.95 0.81
N ALA A 255 0.93 -4.93 0.98
CA ALA A 255 1.40 -3.61 1.41
C ALA A 255 1.06 -3.41 2.90
N PRO A 256 2.05 -3.45 3.81
CA PRO A 256 1.82 -3.35 5.27
C PRO A 256 1.59 -1.89 5.70
N ARG A 257 0.75 -1.18 5.01
CA ARG A 257 0.49 0.26 5.15
C ARG A 257 -0.78 0.66 4.40
N VAL A 258 -1.15 1.92 4.50
CA VAL A 258 -2.13 2.53 3.58
C VAL A 258 -1.65 2.40 2.13
N HIS A 259 -2.59 2.25 1.19
CA HIS A 259 -2.28 1.86 -0.17
C HIS A 259 -2.89 2.80 -1.21
N ASN A 260 -2.30 2.84 -2.41
CA ASN A 260 -2.76 3.70 -3.51
C ASN A 260 -4.20 3.35 -3.96
N SER A 261 -4.53 2.07 -4.09
CA SER A 261 -5.91 1.64 -4.39
C SER A 261 -6.91 2.09 -3.31
N GLY A 262 -6.47 2.21 -2.06
CA GLY A 262 -7.28 2.68 -0.94
C GLY A 262 -7.57 4.19 -0.93
N HIS A 263 -6.98 4.99 -1.84
CA HIS A 263 -7.32 6.43 -1.95
C HIS A 263 -8.78 6.63 -2.32
N ILE A 264 -9.39 5.68 -3.02
CA ILE A 264 -10.81 5.69 -3.35
C ILE A 264 -11.68 5.81 -2.10
N THR A 265 -11.23 5.28 -0.96
CA THR A 265 -11.96 5.30 0.32
C THR A 265 -12.14 6.71 0.91
N MET A 266 -11.42 7.71 0.40
CA MET A 266 -11.62 9.11 0.82
C MET A 266 -13.03 9.59 0.47
N GLN A 267 -13.64 9.07 -0.59
CA GLN A 267 -15.01 9.40 -1.00
C GLN A 267 -15.95 8.21 -0.95
N SER A 268 -15.47 6.98 -1.23
CA SER A 268 -16.34 5.81 -1.23
C SER A 268 -16.79 5.40 0.16
N ALA A 269 -15.91 5.50 1.16
CA ALA A 269 -16.11 4.91 2.47
C ALA A 269 -16.65 5.91 3.50
N THR A 270 -17.41 5.43 4.47
CA THR A 270 -17.82 6.22 5.65
C THR A 270 -16.64 6.65 6.51
N LYS A 271 -15.51 5.93 6.41
CA LYS A 271 -14.19 6.31 6.92
C LYS A 271 -13.13 5.95 5.89
N SER A 272 -12.25 6.88 5.56
CA SER A 272 -11.12 6.60 4.68
C SER A 272 -10.12 5.64 5.33
N GLN A 273 -9.32 4.95 4.50
CA GLN A 273 -8.20 4.13 5.01
C GLN A 273 -7.27 4.93 5.93
N PHE A 274 -7.07 6.22 5.67
CA PHE A 274 -6.21 7.08 6.48
C PHE A 274 -6.81 7.30 7.87
N ARG A 275 -8.09 7.63 7.95
CA ARG A 275 -8.81 7.79 9.22
C ARG A 275 -8.83 6.48 10.01
N ALA A 276 -9.15 5.37 9.35
CA ALA A 276 -9.16 4.05 9.96
C ALA A 276 -7.77 3.65 10.48
N HIS A 277 -6.71 3.96 9.73
CA HIS A 277 -5.33 3.71 10.14
C HIS A 277 -4.97 4.48 11.41
N ILE A 278 -5.23 5.80 11.44
CA ILE A 278 -4.94 6.64 12.61
C ILE A 278 -5.72 6.15 13.85
N GLU A 279 -7.01 5.83 13.68
CA GLU A 279 -7.81 5.28 14.79
C GLU A 279 -7.21 3.97 15.32
N ALA A 280 -6.82 3.05 14.42
CA ALA A 280 -6.27 1.75 14.80
C ALA A 280 -4.92 1.86 15.52
N ILE A 281 -3.96 2.62 14.98
CA ILE A 281 -2.63 2.78 15.59
C ILE A 281 -2.70 3.54 16.93
N CYS A 282 -3.73 4.36 17.12
CA CYS A 282 -4.00 5.06 18.37
C CYS A 282 -4.82 4.21 19.37
N GLY A 283 -5.05 2.92 19.09
CA GLY A 283 -5.81 2.03 19.96
C GLY A 283 -7.28 2.43 20.13
N LEU A 284 -7.84 3.19 19.18
CA LEU A 284 -9.24 3.56 19.13
C LEU A 284 -10.05 2.50 18.38
N LYS A 285 -11.37 2.48 18.59
CA LYS A 285 -12.27 1.58 17.85
C LYS A 285 -12.54 2.17 16.47
N VAL A 286 -12.26 1.39 15.43
CA VAL A 286 -12.54 1.79 14.04
C VAL A 286 -14.04 1.62 13.71
N GLY A 287 -14.63 0.48 14.07
CA GLY A 287 -16.04 0.19 13.80
C GLY A 287 -16.32 -0.14 12.33
N LYS A 288 -17.59 -0.33 12.02
CA LYS A 288 -18.05 -0.70 10.68
C LYS A 288 -17.79 0.40 9.66
N ILE A 289 -17.38 0.01 8.45
CA ILE A 289 -17.17 0.89 7.31
C ILE A 289 -18.07 0.42 6.17
N ASP A 290 -18.86 1.34 5.63
CA ASP A 290 -19.72 1.11 4.47
C ASP A 290 -19.19 1.91 3.28
N ASN A 291 -19.32 1.38 2.07
CA ASN A 291 -18.84 1.98 0.83
C ASN A 291 -19.99 2.36 -0.10
N LYS A 292 -19.78 3.44 -0.86
CA LYS A 292 -20.62 3.87 -1.99
C LYS A 292 -19.88 3.60 -3.29
N GLU A 293 -20.62 3.38 -4.36
CA GLU A 293 -20.07 3.27 -5.70
C GLU A 293 -19.22 4.49 -6.05
N THR A 294 -17.97 4.23 -6.43
CA THR A 294 -16.97 5.28 -6.68
C THR A 294 -15.94 4.76 -7.67
N THR A 295 -15.47 5.65 -8.54
CA THR A 295 -14.34 5.43 -9.45
C THR A 295 -13.23 6.40 -9.11
N LEU A 296 -12.00 5.90 -9.06
CA LEU A 296 -10.77 6.67 -8.89
C LEU A 296 -9.93 6.61 -10.17
N TYR A 297 -9.35 7.73 -10.54
CA TYR A 297 -8.26 7.80 -11.52
C TYR A 297 -7.00 8.40 -10.86
N ASN A 298 -5.86 7.72 -11.02
CA ASN A 298 -4.57 8.29 -10.66
C ASN A 298 -4.12 9.28 -11.72
N ILE A 299 -3.55 10.39 -11.29
CA ILE A 299 -3.04 11.45 -12.16
C ILE A 299 -1.52 11.34 -12.21
N LEU A 300 -0.99 11.03 -13.39
CA LEU A 300 0.45 11.06 -13.65
C LEU A 300 0.88 12.44 -14.11
N GLY A 301 2.18 12.74 -13.99
CA GLY A 301 2.69 14.09 -14.32
C GLY A 301 2.37 14.56 -15.73
N GLN A 302 2.41 13.65 -16.72
CA GLN A 302 2.05 13.94 -18.11
C GLN A 302 0.56 14.14 -18.35
N ASP A 303 -0.32 13.72 -17.44
CA ASP A 303 -1.77 13.72 -17.59
C ASP A 303 -2.44 14.89 -16.85
N LEU A 304 -1.65 15.76 -16.18
CA LEU A 304 -2.19 16.81 -15.32
C LEU A 304 -3.19 17.72 -16.03
N GLU A 305 -2.84 18.23 -17.20
CA GLU A 305 -3.70 19.15 -17.96
C GLU A 305 -5.03 18.49 -18.34
N TYR A 306 -5.00 17.24 -18.81
CA TYR A 306 -6.17 16.46 -19.12
C TYR A 306 -7.11 16.33 -17.91
N PHE A 307 -6.58 15.95 -16.75
CA PHE A 307 -7.40 15.78 -15.55
C PHE A 307 -7.89 17.11 -14.95
N ILE A 308 -7.17 18.20 -15.14
CA ILE A 308 -7.68 19.54 -14.80
C ILE A 308 -8.88 19.91 -15.67
N ASP A 309 -8.85 19.59 -16.97
CA ASP A 309 -10.00 19.83 -17.86
C ASP A 309 -11.16 18.89 -17.56
N VAL A 310 -10.89 17.62 -17.23
CA VAL A 310 -11.91 16.69 -16.72
C VAL A 310 -12.58 17.26 -15.47
N TYR A 311 -11.78 17.73 -14.50
CA TYR A 311 -12.32 18.32 -13.26
C TYR A 311 -13.20 19.56 -13.51
N LYS A 312 -12.77 20.47 -14.40
CA LYS A 312 -13.56 21.66 -14.76
C LYS A 312 -14.92 21.32 -15.38
N ASN A 313 -14.97 20.27 -16.19
CA ASN A 313 -16.17 19.92 -16.96
C ASN A 313 -17.09 18.93 -16.23
N ASN A 314 -16.53 18.02 -15.43
CA ASN A 314 -17.27 16.91 -14.82
C ASN A 314 -17.34 17.01 -13.28
N GLY A 315 -16.58 17.93 -12.68
CA GLY A 315 -16.45 17.99 -11.22
C GLY A 315 -15.63 16.81 -10.68
N GLY A 316 -16.07 16.26 -9.55
CA GLY A 316 -15.36 15.19 -8.83
C GLY A 316 -14.57 15.72 -7.64
N TYR A 317 -13.77 14.86 -7.06
CA TYR A 317 -12.94 15.16 -5.88
C TYR A 317 -11.47 15.06 -6.27
N LEU A 318 -10.88 16.20 -6.63
CA LEU A 318 -9.50 16.31 -7.07
C LEU A 318 -8.55 16.41 -5.85
N HIS A 319 -7.53 15.56 -5.84
CA HIS A 319 -6.47 15.54 -4.82
C HIS A 319 -5.10 15.62 -5.49
N LEU A 320 -4.45 16.77 -5.44
CA LEU A 320 -3.07 16.95 -5.88
C LEU A 320 -2.11 16.89 -4.69
N TYR A 321 -0.94 16.27 -4.90
CA TYR A 321 0.00 15.98 -3.81
C TYR A 321 1.12 17.03 -3.65
N GLU A 322 1.07 18.13 -4.43
CA GLU A 322 2.14 19.15 -4.45
C GLU A 322 3.50 18.58 -4.90
N LYS A 323 3.46 17.60 -5.80
CA LYS A 323 4.64 17.04 -6.45
C LYS A 323 4.86 17.70 -7.80
N GLU A 324 6.12 17.96 -8.15
CA GLU A 324 6.46 18.39 -9.51
C GLU A 324 6.03 17.33 -10.53
N PRO A 325 5.30 17.72 -11.60
CA PRO A 325 4.93 16.83 -12.68
C PRO A 325 6.19 16.29 -13.39
N ARG A 326 6.30 14.96 -13.45
CA ARG A 326 7.32 14.23 -14.22
C ARG A 326 6.66 13.03 -14.88
N GLN A 327 7.25 12.54 -15.97
CA GLN A 327 6.79 11.33 -16.64
C GLN A 327 6.62 10.19 -15.64
N ASP A 328 5.48 9.51 -15.68
CA ASP A 328 5.09 8.34 -14.89
C ASP A 328 5.08 8.55 -13.35
N ARG A 329 5.23 9.78 -12.89
CA ARG A 329 5.13 10.11 -11.47
C ARG A 329 3.67 10.37 -11.09
N LYS A 330 3.14 9.60 -10.13
CA LYS A 330 1.84 9.88 -9.52
C LYS A 330 1.88 11.20 -8.75
N ILE A 331 1.13 12.20 -9.21
CA ILE A 331 1.08 13.56 -8.64
C ILE A 331 -0.27 13.91 -8.03
N GLY A 332 -1.27 13.07 -8.23
CA GLY A 332 -2.61 13.26 -7.72
C GLY A 332 -3.52 12.09 -8.02
N HIS A 333 -4.77 12.23 -7.63
CA HIS A 333 -5.88 11.39 -8.05
C HIS A 333 -7.18 12.20 -8.08
N ILE A 334 -8.17 11.68 -8.76
CA ILE A 334 -9.52 12.23 -8.77
C ILE A 334 -10.53 11.10 -8.53
N ASN A 335 -11.49 11.34 -7.63
CA ASN A 335 -12.56 10.42 -7.32
C ASN A 335 -13.90 10.95 -7.87
N PHE A 336 -14.72 10.05 -8.39
CA PHE A 336 -16.08 10.32 -8.84
C PHE A 336 -17.03 9.32 -8.17
N TYR A 337 -18.21 9.78 -7.76
CA TYR A 337 -19.28 8.84 -7.40
C TYR A 337 -19.82 8.15 -8.66
N GLY A 338 -20.14 6.86 -8.55
CA GLY A 338 -20.59 6.01 -9.64
C GLY A 338 -19.46 5.38 -10.46
N ASP A 339 -19.82 4.54 -11.42
CA ASP A 339 -18.87 3.94 -12.38
C ASP A 339 -18.66 4.92 -13.55
N VAL A 340 -17.64 5.75 -13.43
CA VAL A 340 -17.30 6.78 -14.43
C VAL A 340 -16.22 6.24 -15.36
N ILE A 341 -16.48 6.28 -16.66
CA ILE A 341 -15.53 5.95 -17.72
C ILE A 341 -15.15 7.26 -18.42
N LEU A 342 -13.88 7.64 -18.31
CA LEU A 342 -13.35 8.81 -19.00
C LEU A 342 -12.90 8.40 -20.41
N GLY A 343 -13.49 9.00 -21.43
CA GLY A 343 -13.09 8.81 -22.82
C GLY A 343 -11.86 9.63 -23.17
N GLY A 344 -10.98 9.10 -23.99
CA GLY A 344 -10.00 9.83 -24.74
C GLY A 344 -8.56 9.83 -24.26
N LYS A 345 -7.57 10.09 -24.88
CA LYS A 345 -6.10 10.16 -24.94
C LYS A 345 -5.31 8.89 -24.57
N HIS A 346 -5.92 7.85 -24.03
CA HIS A 346 -5.22 6.62 -23.61
C HIS A 346 -5.90 5.33 -24.09
N ASP A 347 -6.80 5.41 -25.10
CA ASP A 347 -7.33 4.24 -25.80
C ASP A 347 -6.44 3.83 -26.96
#